data_b93bcda4f4c10b7795406a4796c1e8c0
#
_entry.id   b93bcda4f4c10b7795406a4796c1e8c0
#
_cell.length_a   1.000
_cell.length_b   1.000
_cell.length_c   1.000
_cell.angle_alpha   90.00
_cell.angle_beta   90.00
_cell.angle_gamma   90.00
#
_symmetry.space_group_name_H-M   'P 1'
#
loop_
_entity.id
_entity.type
_entity.pdbx_description
1 polymer ?
#
loop_
_entity_poly.entity_id
_entity_poly.type
_entity_poly.pdbx_seq_one_letter_code
_entity_poly.pdbx_strand_id
1 'polypeptide(L)'
;AYRETIRSASSSDTKYARQSGGKGQYGHVKINIEPNPDGGYEFVNNIVGGAIPKEYHKAVDDGIQGAMQSGVLAGYSVVDVKVTLYDGSYHEVDSSEMAFKIAGSMAFKEAMRKSDPVLKEPIMLVNVITPDDYLGFVIGDLSSRRGMIKCQESRSGGVTQVTADVPLSEMFGYATVLRSGTQGRGQYSMEPSHYSEVPK
;
A
#
# COMPACT_ATOMS: atom_id res chain seq x y z
N ALA A 1 -0.95 2.01 10.09
CA ALA A 1 -0.73 3.16 9.20
C ALA A 1 -1.38 2.91 7.85
N TYR A 2 -1.78 3.98 7.18
CA TYR A 2 -2.28 3.88 5.81
C TYR A 2 -1.19 3.44 4.84
N ARG A 3 -1.61 2.98 3.66
CA ARG A 3 -0.73 2.67 2.54
C ARG A 3 -1.29 3.32 1.28
N GLU A 4 -0.44 3.44 0.26
CA GLU A 4 -0.88 3.89 -1.07
C GLU A 4 -0.74 2.74 -2.06
N THR A 5 -1.57 2.74 -3.08
CA THR A 5 -1.46 1.78 -4.18
C THR A 5 -2.07 2.40 -5.44
N ILE A 6 -2.08 1.64 -6.53
CA ILE A 6 -2.62 2.09 -7.81
C ILE A 6 -3.73 1.17 -8.27
N ARG A 7 -4.66 1.72 -9.06
CA ARG A 7 -5.80 0.97 -9.62
C ARG A 7 -5.61 0.61 -11.07
N SER A 8 -4.76 1.33 -11.79
CA SER A 8 -4.61 1.13 -13.23
C SER A 8 -3.14 1.12 -13.61
N ALA A 9 -2.86 0.57 -14.79
CA ALA A 9 -1.53 0.55 -15.36
C ALA A 9 -1.23 1.88 -16.04
N SER A 10 0.04 2.25 -16.05
CA SER A 10 0.53 3.40 -16.82
C SER A 10 1.99 3.22 -17.14
N SER A 11 2.54 4.17 -17.88
CA SER A 11 3.95 4.16 -18.22
C SER A 11 4.51 5.57 -18.10
N SER A 12 5.85 5.63 -17.97
CA SER A 12 6.55 6.89 -18.02
C SER A 12 7.84 6.74 -18.82
N ASP A 13 8.27 7.83 -19.41
CA ASP A 13 9.50 7.98 -20.14
C ASP A 13 10.19 9.20 -19.54
N THR A 14 11.18 8.96 -18.68
CA THR A 14 11.73 10.02 -17.84
C THR A 14 13.23 10.10 -17.98
N LYS A 15 13.68 11.29 -18.30
CA LYS A 15 15.09 11.62 -18.43
C LYS A 15 15.50 12.59 -17.33
N TYR A 16 16.50 12.19 -16.56
CA TYR A 16 17.17 13.08 -15.63
C TYR A 16 18.49 13.49 -16.26
N ALA A 17 18.57 14.75 -16.70
CA ALA A 17 19.76 15.28 -17.34
C ALA A 17 20.07 16.65 -16.74
N ARG A 18 21.29 16.79 -16.19
CA ARG A 18 21.78 18.05 -15.66
C ARG A 18 23.22 18.26 -16.05
N GLN A 19 23.56 19.49 -16.34
CA GLN A 19 24.94 19.89 -16.59
C GLN A 19 25.16 21.25 -15.94
N SER A 20 26.04 21.27 -14.94
CA SER A 20 26.37 22.52 -14.23
C SER A 20 27.87 22.51 -13.95
N GLY A 21 28.62 23.22 -14.78
CA GLY A 21 30.04 23.50 -14.56
C GLY A 21 30.93 22.30 -14.32
N GLY A 22 31.05 21.37 -15.23
CA GLY A 22 31.89 20.19 -15.12
C GLY A 22 31.18 18.95 -15.62
N LYS A 23 31.37 17.80 -14.93
CA LYS A 23 30.70 16.55 -15.29
C LYS A 23 29.19 16.68 -15.09
N GLY A 24 28.42 16.39 -16.14
CA GLY A 24 26.98 16.42 -16.08
C GLY A 24 26.41 15.15 -15.46
N GLN A 25 25.08 15.06 -15.44
CA GLN A 25 24.36 13.87 -15.01
C GLN A 25 23.37 13.47 -16.09
N TYR A 26 23.22 12.18 -16.31
CA TYR A 26 22.30 11.65 -17.30
C TYR A 26 21.81 10.27 -16.92
N GLY A 27 20.50 10.13 -16.77
CA GLY A 27 19.83 8.84 -16.62
C GLY A 27 18.49 8.92 -17.34
N HIS A 28 18.19 7.91 -18.16
CA HIS A 28 16.96 7.88 -18.93
C HIS A 28 16.34 6.51 -18.84
N VAL A 29 15.11 6.44 -18.35
CA VAL A 29 14.40 5.18 -18.16
C VAL A 29 12.99 5.25 -18.71
N LYS A 30 12.53 4.14 -19.26
CA LYS A 30 11.14 3.92 -19.64
C LYS A 30 10.61 2.75 -18.86
N ILE A 31 9.56 3.00 -18.10
CA ILE A 31 8.95 1.97 -17.24
C ILE A 31 7.47 1.84 -17.50
N ASN A 32 6.96 0.63 -17.25
CA ASN A 32 5.53 0.37 -17.11
C ASN A 32 5.27 0.03 -15.65
N ILE A 33 4.18 0.51 -15.10
CA ILE A 33 3.72 0.08 -13.78
C ILE A 33 2.30 -0.45 -13.89
N GLU A 34 2.00 -1.43 -13.06
CA GLU A 34 0.67 -2.02 -13.02
C GLU A 34 0.33 -2.50 -11.61
N PRO A 35 -0.98 -2.59 -11.27
CA PRO A 35 -1.37 -3.18 -10.00
C PRO A 35 -0.88 -4.62 -9.88
N ASN A 36 -0.47 -4.99 -8.68
CA ASN A 36 -0.05 -6.35 -8.36
C ASN A 36 -0.75 -6.77 -7.06
N PRO A 37 -2.09 -6.99 -7.10
CA PRO A 37 -2.87 -7.21 -5.88
C PRO A 37 -2.32 -8.36 -5.04
N ASP A 38 -2.08 -8.06 -3.76
CA ASP A 38 -1.55 -8.99 -2.77
C ASP A 38 -0.19 -9.62 -3.13
N GLY A 39 0.46 -9.11 -4.17
CA GLY A 39 1.74 -9.62 -4.64
C GLY A 39 2.96 -8.83 -4.16
N GLY A 40 2.73 -7.74 -3.45
CA GLY A 40 3.81 -6.87 -3.01
C GLY A 40 4.49 -6.13 -4.16
N TYR A 41 5.72 -5.74 -3.94
CA TYR A 41 6.52 -5.09 -4.97
C TYR A 41 7.22 -6.13 -5.84
N GLU A 42 7.13 -5.96 -7.16
CA GLU A 42 7.86 -6.78 -8.12
C GLU A 42 8.55 -5.88 -9.13
N PHE A 43 9.84 -6.09 -9.32
CA PHE A 43 10.62 -5.37 -10.33
C PHE A 43 11.03 -6.34 -11.43
N VAL A 44 10.63 -6.03 -12.66
CA VAL A 44 10.97 -6.84 -13.84
C VAL A 44 11.92 -6.03 -14.72
N ASN A 45 13.05 -6.62 -15.05
CA ASN A 45 14.05 -6.01 -15.92
C ASN A 45 13.96 -6.63 -17.32
N ASN A 46 13.42 -5.86 -18.26
CA ASN A 46 13.28 -6.26 -19.66
C ASN A 46 14.16 -5.45 -20.59
N ILE A 47 15.29 -4.96 -20.11
CA ILE A 47 16.23 -4.21 -20.94
C ILE A 47 16.83 -5.13 -22.00
N VAL A 48 16.85 -4.65 -23.23
CA VAL A 48 17.36 -5.38 -24.39
C VAL A 48 18.54 -4.61 -24.99
N GLY A 49 19.57 -5.34 -25.40
CA GLY A 49 20.66 -4.78 -26.19
C GLY A 49 21.54 -3.74 -25.49
N GLY A 50 21.57 -3.74 -24.17
CA GLY A 50 22.43 -2.81 -23.44
C GLY A 50 21.95 -1.36 -23.49
N ALA A 51 20.65 -1.15 -23.73
CA ALA A 51 20.07 0.21 -23.73
C ALA A 51 20.38 0.97 -22.46
N ILE A 52 20.40 0.25 -21.32
CA ILE A 52 20.91 0.74 -20.04
C ILE A 52 21.97 -0.28 -19.60
N PRO A 53 23.22 0.16 -19.33
CA PRO A 53 24.26 -0.76 -18.83
C PRO A 53 23.82 -1.49 -17.57
N LYS A 54 24.19 -2.76 -17.45
CA LYS A 54 23.80 -3.63 -16.33
C LYS A 54 24.09 -3.04 -14.97
N GLU A 55 25.21 -2.33 -14.85
CA GLU A 55 25.65 -1.71 -13.60
C GLU A 55 24.67 -0.67 -13.06
N TYR A 56 23.73 -0.18 -13.88
CA TYR A 56 22.74 0.81 -13.47
C TYR A 56 21.34 0.23 -13.21
N HIS A 57 21.11 -1.03 -13.52
CA HIS A 57 19.79 -1.64 -13.37
C HIS A 57 19.33 -1.64 -11.91
N LYS A 58 20.24 -2.00 -10.99
CA LYS A 58 19.93 -2.00 -9.56
C LYS A 58 19.66 -0.59 -9.05
N ALA A 59 20.38 0.40 -9.56
CA ALA A 59 20.17 1.79 -9.17
C ALA A 59 18.75 2.27 -9.52
N VAL A 60 18.23 1.87 -10.69
CA VAL A 60 16.85 2.18 -11.08
C VAL A 60 15.86 1.58 -10.08
N ASP A 61 16.03 0.30 -9.76
CA ASP A 61 15.17 -0.38 -8.78
C ASP A 61 15.25 0.29 -7.40
N ASP A 62 16.44 0.61 -6.94
CA ASP A 62 16.63 1.30 -5.65
C ASP A 62 15.94 2.66 -5.64
N GLY A 63 16.00 3.40 -6.74
CA GLY A 63 15.33 4.69 -6.88
C GLY A 63 13.81 4.55 -6.83
N ILE A 64 13.27 3.54 -7.48
CA ILE A 64 11.84 3.24 -7.47
C ILE A 64 11.39 2.88 -6.05
N GLN A 65 12.12 2.00 -5.37
CA GLN A 65 11.79 1.61 -4.00
C GLN A 65 11.87 2.79 -3.03
N GLY A 66 12.85 3.68 -3.23
CA GLY A 66 12.94 4.91 -2.45
C GLY A 66 11.71 5.80 -2.61
N ALA A 67 11.23 5.95 -3.85
CA ALA A 67 10.01 6.71 -4.14
C ALA A 67 8.77 6.06 -3.52
N MET A 68 8.73 4.72 -3.50
CA MET A 68 7.62 3.98 -2.92
C MET A 68 7.46 4.21 -1.42
N GLN A 69 8.51 4.62 -0.73
CA GLN A 69 8.44 4.82 0.72
C GLN A 69 7.63 6.05 1.11
N SER A 70 7.48 7.01 0.21
CA SER A 70 6.76 8.25 0.50
C SER A 70 5.55 8.50 -0.40
N GLY A 71 5.31 7.66 -1.39
CA GLY A 71 4.15 7.77 -2.28
C GLY A 71 3.99 9.11 -2.96
N VAL A 72 2.81 9.36 -3.51
CA VAL A 72 2.48 10.62 -4.20
C VAL A 72 1.20 11.28 -3.69
N LEU A 73 0.40 10.58 -2.89
CA LEU A 73 -0.89 11.11 -2.38
C LEU A 73 -0.73 11.79 -1.03
N ALA A 74 -0.22 11.08 -0.04
CA ALA A 74 -0.25 11.55 1.34
C ALA A 74 0.99 11.16 2.14
N GLY A 75 2.04 10.72 1.46
CA GLY A 75 3.31 10.39 2.11
C GLY A 75 3.39 9.01 2.72
N TYR A 76 2.48 8.11 2.36
CA TYR A 76 2.49 6.74 2.88
C TYR A 76 3.21 5.79 1.92
N SER A 77 3.69 4.68 2.45
CA SER A 77 4.37 3.67 1.64
C SER A 77 3.43 3.08 0.59
N VAL A 78 3.98 2.87 -0.60
CA VAL A 78 3.26 2.25 -1.71
C VAL A 78 3.40 0.74 -1.63
N VAL A 79 2.33 0.01 -1.90
CA VAL A 79 2.30 -1.46 -1.89
C VAL A 79 1.65 -1.99 -3.17
N ASP A 80 1.92 -3.26 -3.48
CA ASP A 80 1.22 -4.02 -4.52
C ASP A 80 1.33 -3.41 -5.91
N VAL A 81 2.56 -3.12 -6.31
CA VAL A 81 2.88 -2.55 -7.63
C VAL A 81 3.95 -3.41 -8.31
N LYS A 82 3.72 -3.72 -9.58
CA LYS A 82 4.71 -4.34 -10.44
C LYS A 82 5.28 -3.29 -11.39
N VAL A 83 6.59 -3.19 -11.43
CA VAL A 83 7.30 -2.24 -12.29
C VAL A 83 8.14 -3.01 -13.30
N THR A 84 8.00 -2.67 -14.57
CA THR A 84 8.81 -3.24 -15.65
C THR A 84 9.67 -2.14 -16.24
N LEU A 85 10.99 -2.30 -16.13
CA LEU A 85 11.96 -1.45 -16.81
C LEU A 85 12.22 -2.07 -18.18
N TYR A 86 11.82 -1.38 -19.25
CA TYR A 86 11.86 -2.00 -20.56
C TYR A 86 12.76 -1.27 -21.56
N ASP A 87 13.14 -0.03 -21.30
CA ASP A 87 13.99 0.73 -22.22
C ASP A 87 14.62 1.92 -21.49
N GLY A 88 15.46 2.63 -22.20
CA GLY A 88 16.12 3.83 -21.72
C GLY A 88 17.30 4.17 -22.60
N SER A 89 18.15 5.05 -22.12
CA SER A 89 19.40 5.39 -22.78
C SER A 89 20.41 5.86 -21.75
N TYR A 90 21.67 5.92 -22.17
CA TYR A 90 22.75 6.36 -21.29
C TYR A 90 23.70 7.25 -22.05
N HIS A 91 24.53 7.98 -21.32
CA HIS A 91 25.60 8.81 -21.85
C HIS A 91 26.92 8.33 -21.25
N GLU A 92 27.90 8.04 -22.08
CA GLU A 92 29.16 7.42 -21.65
C GLU A 92 29.89 8.19 -20.55
N VAL A 93 29.80 9.51 -20.53
CA VAL A 93 30.52 10.35 -19.56
C VAL A 93 29.62 10.72 -18.37
N ASP A 94 28.37 11.08 -18.63
CA ASP A 94 27.50 11.72 -17.63
C ASP A 94 26.59 10.74 -16.88
N SER A 95 26.50 9.50 -17.31
CA SER A 95 25.71 8.50 -16.62
C SER A 95 26.41 7.98 -15.36
N SER A 96 25.64 7.69 -14.34
CA SER A 96 26.11 7.19 -13.07
C SER A 96 24.98 6.43 -12.36
N GLU A 97 25.32 5.68 -11.33
CA GLU A 97 24.31 5.03 -10.48
C GLU A 97 23.36 6.06 -9.89
N MET A 98 23.89 7.19 -9.41
CA MET A 98 23.06 8.24 -8.84
C MET A 98 22.08 8.83 -9.86
N ALA A 99 22.52 9.09 -11.08
CA ALA A 99 21.65 9.63 -12.12
C ALA A 99 20.50 8.68 -12.45
N PHE A 100 20.78 7.38 -12.53
CA PHE A 100 19.73 6.38 -12.77
C PHE A 100 18.83 6.14 -11.58
N LYS A 101 19.36 6.24 -10.37
CA LYS A 101 18.53 6.20 -9.16
C LYS A 101 17.52 7.34 -9.14
N ILE A 102 17.96 8.55 -9.44
CA ILE A 102 17.08 9.72 -9.51
C ILE A 102 16.08 9.56 -10.66
N ALA A 103 16.52 9.12 -11.82
CA ALA A 103 15.63 8.90 -12.96
C ALA A 103 14.55 7.86 -12.64
N GLY A 104 14.92 6.76 -11.98
CA GLY A 104 13.97 5.74 -11.55
C GLY A 104 12.94 6.28 -10.56
N SER A 105 13.39 7.05 -9.58
CA SER A 105 12.50 7.68 -8.61
C SER A 105 11.50 8.63 -9.29
N MET A 106 11.99 9.48 -10.18
CA MET A 106 11.14 10.42 -10.92
C MET A 106 10.14 9.69 -11.82
N ALA A 107 10.60 8.67 -12.53
CA ALA A 107 9.76 7.89 -13.45
C ALA A 107 8.63 7.20 -12.70
N PHE A 108 8.93 6.62 -11.54
CA PHE A 108 7.90 5.96 -10.73
C PHE A 108 6.84 6.94 -10.24
N LYS A 109 7.26 8.07 -9.71
CA LYS A 109 6.32 9.10 -9.23
C LYS A 109 5.41 9.60 -10.35
N GLU A 110 6.00 9.84 -11.52
CA GLU A 110 5.26 10.30 -12.69
C GLU A 110 4.24 9.27 -13.15
N ALA A 111 4.63 8.01 -13.27
CA ALA A 111 3.73 6.93 -13.66
C ALA A 111 2.63 6.70 -12.60
N MET A 112 2.99 6.74 -11.31
CA MET A 112 2.03 6.53 -10.24
C MET A 112 0.92 7.59 -10.26
N ARG A 113 1.24 8.84 -10.52
CA ARG A 113 0.24 9.91 -10.62
C ARG A 113 -0.78 9.65 -11.72
N LYS A 114 -0.40 8.92 -12.76
CA LYS A 114 -1.28 8.57 -13.89
C LYS A 114 -2.00 7.24 -13.71
N SER A 115 -1.77 6.55 -12.60
CA SER A 115 -2.26 5.19 -12.38
C SER A 115 -3.42 5.13 -11.38
N ASP A 116 -4.16 6.20 -11.25
CA ASP A 116 -5.28 6.30 -10.30
C ASP A 116 -4.85 5.87 -8.89
N PRO A 117 -3.95 6.62 -8.25
CA PRO A 117 -3.47 6.26 -6.92
C PRO A 117 -4.55 6.41 -5.87
N VAL A 118 -4.58 5.49 -4.91
CA VAL A 118 -5.58 5.45 -3.85
C VAL A 118 -4.92 5.13 -2.51
N LEU A 119 -5.61 5.50 -1.42
CA LEU A 119 -5.20 5.12 -0.06
C LEU A 119 -5.83 3.79 0.32
N LYS A 120 -5.06 2.99 1.04
CA LYS A 120 -5.53 1.78 1.70
C LYS A 120 -5.43 1.95 3.20
N GLU A 121 -6.41 1.42 3.91
CA GLU A 121 -6.44 1.45 5.37
C GLU A 121 -6.32 0.05 5.95
N PRO A 122 -5.74 -0.09 7.16
CA PRO A 122 -5.68 -1.39 7.82
C PRO A 122 -7.05 -1.80 8.31
N ILE A 123 -7.40 -3.05 8.02
CA ILE A 123 -8.63 -3.69 8.48
C ILE A 123 -8.24 -4.71 9.55
N MET A 124 -8.95 -4.67 10.68
CA MET A 124 -8.72 -5.55 11.81
C MET A 124 -9.73 -6.68 11.79
N LEU A 125 -9.28 -7.88 12.15
CA LEU A 125 -10.17 -8.98 12.47
C LEU A 125 -10.52 -8.87 13.94
N VAL A 126 -11.79 -8.61 14.21
CA VAL A 126 -12.29 -8.38 15.57
C VAL A 126 -13.16 -9.57 16.00
N ASN A 127 -12.85 -10.14 17.14
CA ASN A 127 -13.65 -11.21 17.74
C ASN A 127 -14.24 -10.69 19.05
N VAL A 128 -15.56 -10.75 19.17
CA VAL A 128 -16.26 -10.32 20.37
C VAL A 128 -17.00 -11.50 20.96
N ILE A 129 -16.85 -11.74 22.27
CA ILE A 129 -17.62 -12.73 23.00
C ILE A 129 -18.55 -11.96 23.91
N THR A 130 -19.86 -12.17 23.74
CA THR A 130 -20.89 -11.44 24.49
C THR A 130 -22.01 -12.38 24.94
N PRO A 131 -22.59 -12.12 26.11
CA PRO A 131 -23.87 -12.77 26.46
C PRO A 131 -24.92 -12.49 25.39
N ASP A 132 -25.77 -13.47 25.10
CA ASP A 132 -26.76 -13.38 24.04
C ASP A 132 -27.68 -12.17 24.19
N ASP A 133 -27.95 -11.73 25.42
CA ASP A 133 -28.79 -10.56 25.69
C ASP A 133 -28.24 -9.27 25.06
N TYR A 134 -26.95 -9.19 24.82
CA TYR A 134 -26.29 -7.99 24.26
C TYR A 134 -25.86 -8.18 22.82
N LEU A 135 -26.21 -9.29 22.20
CA LEU A 135 -25.78 -9.60 20.85
C LEU A 135 -26.23 -8.52 19.86
N GLY A 136 -27.46 -8.06 19.95
CA GLY A 136 -27.98 -7.01 19.07
C GLY A 136 -27.20 -5.70 19.20
N PHE A 137 -26.82 -5.33 20.42
CA PHE A 137 -26.01 -4.16 20.67
C PHE A 137 -24.62 -4.31 20.00
N VAL A 138 -23.98 -5.47 20.20
CA VAL A 138 -22.62 -5.71 19.64
C VAL A 138 -22.64 -5.64 18.12
N ILE A 139 -23.60 -6.28 17.47
CA ILE A 139 -23.71 -6.30 16.02
C ILE A 139 -24.00 -4.89 15.49
N GLY A 140 -24.93 -4.18 16.10
CA GLY A 140 -25.27 -2.81 15.71
C GLY A 140 -24.10 -1.85 15.85
N ASP A 141 -23.36 -1.96 16.95
CA ASP A 141 -22.20 -1.10 17.17
C ASP A 141 -21.08 -1.39 16.17
N LEU A 142 -20.75 -2.66 15.95
CA LEU A 142 -19.72 -3.02 14.96
C LEU A 142 -20.13 -2.55 13.56
N SER A 143 -21.40 -2.68 13.20
CA SER A 143 -21.91 -2.21 11.91
C SER A 143 -21.78 -0.69 11.79
N SER A 144 -22.01 0.06 12.86
CA SER A 144 -21.87 1.52 12.87
C SER A 144 -20.42 1.96 12.70
N ARG A 145 -19.45 1.06 12.93
CA ARG A 145 -18.02 1.30 12.76
C ARG A 145 -17.51 0.83 11.39
N ARG A 146 -18.36 0.76 10.40
CA ARG A 146 -18.08 0.20 9.08
C ARG A 146 -17.62 -1.25 9.13
N GLY A 147 -18.04 -1.96 10.17
CA GLY A 147 -17.69 -3.36 10.33
C GLY A 147 -18.51 -4.26 9.41
N MET A 148 -17.87 -5.30 8.90
CA MET A 148 -18.51 -6.36 8.14
C MET A 148 -18.54 -7.61 9.01
N ILE A 149 -19.75 -8.02 9.43
CA ILE A 149 -19.90 -9.22 10.23
C ILE A 149 -19.66 -10.44 9.35
N LYS A 150 -18.67 -11.25 9.74
CA LYS A 150 -18.29 -12.43 8.98
C LYS A 150 -19.00 -13.69 9.46
N CYS A 151 -19.09 -13.87 10.76
CA CYS A 151 -19.82 -15.00 11.32
C CYS A 151 -20.25 -14.74 12.76
N GLN A 152 -21.22 -15.51 13.20
CA GLN A 152 -21.69 -15.57 14.57
C GLN A 152 -21.72 -17.03 14.98
N GLU A 153 -21.18 -17.34 16.14
CA GLU A 153 -21.09 -18.70 16.63
C GLU A 153 -21.61 -18.77 18.08
N SER A 154 -22.71 -19.48 18.29
CA SER A 154 -23.23 -19.70 19.61
C SER A 154 -22.32 -20.65 20.39
N ARG A 155 -22.04 -20.31 21.62
CA ARG A 155 -21.21 -21.10 22.52
C ARG A 155 -22.02 -21.53 23.75
N SER A 156 -21.50 -22.51 24.48
CA SER A 156 -22.13 -22.96 25.73
C SER A 156 -22.14 -21.83 26.77
N GLY A 157 -23.14 -21.82 27.64
CA GLY A 157 -23.27 -20.81 28.68
C GLY A 157 -24.01 -19.55 28.28
N GLY A 158 -24.74 -19.57 27.15
CA GLY A 158 -25.55 -18.42 26.72
C GLY A 158 -24.76 -17.27 26.18
N VAL A 159 -23.61 -17.54 25.58
CA VAL A 159 -22.75 -16.52 24.92
C VAL A 159 -22.61 -16.80 23.43
N THR A 160 -22.31 -15.74 22.68
CA THR A 160 -22.07 -15.82 21.24
C THR A 160 -20.76 -15.15 20.92
N GLN A 161 -20.01 -15.74 20.00
CA GLN A 161 -18.84 -15.12 19.43
C GLN A 161 -19.20 -14.47 18.08
N VAL A 162 -18.89 -13.20 17.94
CA VAL A 162 -19.07 -12.43 16.71
C VAL A 162 -17.71 -12.14 16.13
N THR A 163 -17.51 -12.47 14.85
CA THR A 163 -16.28 -12.17 14.12
C THR A 163 -16.59 -11.15 13.03
N ALA A 164 -15.83 -10.08 12.99
CA ALA A 164 -16.05 -9.00 12.03
C ALA A 164 -14.73 -8.41 11.53
N ASP A 165 -14.76 -7.91 10.28
CA ASP A 165 -13.71 -7.07 9.75
C ASP A 165 -14.08 -5.62 9.99
N VAL A 166 -13.21 -4.87 10.68
CA VAL A 166 -13.47 -3.46 11.04
C VAL A 166 -12.23 -2.62 10.78
N PRO A 167 -12.36 -1.47 10.13
CA PRO A 167 -11.22 -0.57 9.95
C PRO A 167 -10.63 -0.16 11.28
N LEU A 168 -9.31 -0.17 11.39
CA LEU A 168 -8.63 0.19 12.63
C LEU A 168 -9.04 1.59 13.10
N SER A 169 -9.21 2.53 12.16
CA SER A 169 -9.61 3.91 12.51
C SER A 169 -10.95 4.01 13.23
N GLU A 170 -11.80 3.01 13.09
CA GLU A 170 -13.12 2.98 13.72
C GLU A 170 -13.12 2.27 15.10
N MET A 171 -11.96 1.71 15.48
CA MET A 171 -11.89 0.93 16.73
C MET A 171 -11.48 1.74 17.94
N PHE A 172 -11.20 3.03 17.79
CA PHE A 172 -10.85 3.88 18.92
C PHE A 172 -12.02 3.97 19.90
N GLY A 173 -11.73 3.77 21.19
CA GLY A 173 -12.75 3.81 22.24
C GLY A 173 -13.64 2.59 22.31
N TYR A 174 -13.38 1.55 21.51
CA TYR A 174 -14.25 0.38 21.48
C TYR A 174 -14.35 -0.33 22.82
N ALA A 175 -13.24 -0.48 23.54
CA ALA A 175 -13.24 -1.16 24.85
C ALA A 175 -14.25 -0.52 25.82
N THR A 176 -14.30 0.80 25.85
CA THR A 176 -15.23 1.52 26.74
C THR A 176 -16.67 1.33 26.30
N VAL A 177 -16.94 1.44 25.00
CA VAL A 177 -18.29 1.27 24.46
C VAL A 177 -18.81 -0.16 24.68
N LEU A 178 -17.96 -1.15 24.42
CA LEU A 178 -18.34 -2.55 24.63
C LEU A 178 -18.65 -2.82 26.10
N ARG A 179 -17.81 -2.32 27.00
CA ARG A 179 -18.02 -2.51 28.44
C ARG A 179 -19.33 -1.87 28.90
N SER A 180 -19.60 -0.65 28.45
CA SER A 180 -20.85 0.05 28.81
C SER A 180 -22.08 -0.66 28.27
N GLY A 181 -22.02 -1.09 27.00
CA GLY A 181 -23.17 -1.71 26.33
C GLY A 181 -23.46 -3.14 26.74
N THR A 182 -22.51 -3.81 27.39
CA THR A 182 -22.65 -5.21 27.81
C THR A 182 -22.60 -5.37 29.33
N GLN A 183 -22.72 -4.29 30.09
CA GLN A 183 -22.66 -4.32 31.55
C GLN A 183 -21.37 -4.95 32.06
N GLY A 184 -20.24 -4.67 31.35
CA GLY A 184 -18.93 -5.21 31.69
C GLY A 184 -18.71 -6.66 31.34
N ARG A 185 -19.64 -7.32 30.64
CA ARG A 185 -19.62 -8.77 30.40
C ARG A 185 -19.04 -9.14 29.03
N GLY A 186 -19.01 -8.21 28.10
CA GLY A 186 -18.41 -8.46 26.76
C GLY A 186 -16.91 -8.38 26.79
N GLN A 187 -16.26 -9.22 25.97
CA GLN A 187 -14.81 -9.23 25.79
C GLN A 187 -14.50 -9.23 24.30
N TYR A 188 -13.39 -8.63 23.93
CA TYR A 188 -12.97 -8.66 22.53
C TYR A 188 -11.46 -8.79 22.40
N SER A 189 -11.05 -9.27 21.24
CA SER A 189 -9.68 -9.23 20.77
C SER A 189 -9.68 -8.76 19.33
N MET A 190 -8.56 -8.17 18.88
CA MET A 190 -8.40 -7.80 17.49
C MET A 190 -6.97 -8.04 17.05
N GLU A 191 -6.83 -8.38 15.77
CA GLU A 191 -5.53 -8.59 15.14
C GLU A 191 -5.54 -8.01 13.73
N PRO A 192 -4.38 -7.63 13.16
CA PRO A 192 -4.33 -7.18 11.79
C PRO A 192 -4.82 -8.27 10.84
N SER A 193 -5.64 -7.90 9.87
CA SER A 193 -6.14 -8.82 8.84
C SER A 193 -5.58 -8.48 7.47
N HIS A 194 -5.97 -7.35 6.91
CA HIS A 194 -5.57 -6.95 5.56
C HIS A 194 -5.71 -5.44 5.41
N TYR A 195 -5.34 -4.95 4.23
CA TYR A 195 -5.57 -3.55 3.83
C TYR A 195 -6.68 -3.49 2.81
N SER A 196 -7.47 -2.44 2.86
CA SER A 196 -8.58 -2.22 1.94
C SER A 196 -8.62 -0.75 1.55
N GLU A 197 -9.16 -0.45 0.36
CA GLU A 197 -9.26 0.93 -0.09
C GLU A 197 -10.15 1.73 0.87
N VAL A 198 -9.72 2.97 1.15
CA VAL A 198 -10.50 3.90 1.96
C VAL A 198 -11.72 4.34 1.14
N PRO A 199 -12.93 4.31 1.69
CA PRO A 199 -14.12 4.81 0.99
C PRO A 199 -13.96 6.30 0.62
N LYS A 200 -14.57 6.70 -0.50
CA LYS A 200 -14.58 8.10 -0.93
C LYS A 200 -15.47 8.96 -0.04
#